data_bcf05f33ba88e9cf25be69cd29af8629
#
_entry.id   bcf05f33ba88e9cf25be69cd29af8629
#
_cell.length_a   1.000
_cell.length_b   1.000
_cell.length_c   1.000
_cell.angle_alpha   90.00
_cell.angle_beta   90.00
_cell.angle_gamma   90.00
#
_symmetry.space_group_name_H-M   'P 1'
#
loop_
_entity.id
_entity.type
_entity.pdbx_description
1 polymer ?
#
loop_
_entity_poly.entity_id
_entity_poly.type
_entity_poly.pdbx_seq_one_letter_code
_entity_poly.pdbx_strand_id
1 'polypeptide(L)'
;MLIGEVCNKAGVTRELIRHYEQLGLISSNPLQAGSRSYRHFDQDVLFRLSLIQKGKSIGLSLKQIKPLLDAFLNHQMSEDDAQQVLHQQLIEMERVIRQAEEVKQLIQQHIDKISAPSELRCDSLNQRLRKTPSDIAI
;
A
#
# COMPACT_ATOMS: atom_id res chain seq x y z
N MET A 1 10.96 21.51 -5.76
CA MET A 1 11.80 20.55 -6.54
C MET A 1 11.23 20.39 -7.95
N LEU A 2 12.10 20.28 -8.91
CA LEU A 2 11.72 19.92 -10.28
C LEU A 2 11.53 18.41 -10.41
N ILE A 3 10.84 17.98 -11.46
CA ILE A 3 10.50 16.55 -11.66
C ILE A 3 11.73 15.63 -11.66
N GLY A 4 12.85 16.07 -12.25
CA GLY A 4 14.09 15.27 -12.26
C GLY A 4 14.65 15.05 -10.88
N GLU A 5 14.60 16.05 -10.02
CA GLU A 5 15.05 15.95 -8.63
C GLU A 5 14.14 15.02 -7.82
N VAL A 6 12.82 15.12 -8.02
CA VAL A 6 11.85 14.21 -7.39
C VAL A 6 12.11 12.76 -7.79
N CYS A 7 12.33 12.52 -9.09
CA CYS A 7 12.62 11.18 -9.59
C CYS A 7 13.89 10.60 -8.96
N ASN A 8 14.94 11.39 -8.85
CA ASN A 8 16.20 10.95 -8.26
C ASN A 8 16.06 10.62 -6.76
N LYS A 9 15.38 11.49 -6.01
CA LYS A 9 15.22 11.31 -4.57
C LYS A 9 14.26 10.17 -4.21
N ALA A 10 13.18 10.01 -4.99
CA ALA A 10 12.18 8.97 -4.73
C ALA A 10 12.45 7.65 -5.44
N GLY A 11 13.38 7.63 -6.40
CA GLY A 11 13.68 6.41 -7.16
C GLY A 11 12.55 5.99 -8.09
N VAL A 12 11.84 6.95 -8.68
CA VAL A 12 10.69 6.70 -9.56
C VAL A 12 10.89 7.33 -10.93
N THR A 13 10.10 6.90 -11.91
CA THR A 13 10.16 7.41 -13.28
C THR A 13 9.33 8.69 -13.43
N ARG A 14 9.61 9.45 -14.47
CA ARG A 14 8.83 10.65 -14.80
C ARG A 14 7.40 10.30 -15.20
N GLU A 15 7.21 9.19 -15.90
CA GLU A 15 5.87 8.70 -16.28
C GLU A 15 5.04 8.41 -15.05
N LEU A 16 5.63 7.79 -14.03
CA LEU A 16 4.93 7.48 -12.79
C LEU A 16 4.51 8.76 -12.05
N ILE A 17 5.40 9.74 -11.97
CA ILE A 17 5.10 11.05 -11.38
C ILE A 17 3.91 11.71 -12.10
N ARG A 18 3.93 11.75 -13.43
CA ARG A 18 2.84 12.31 -14.24
C ARG A 18 1.54 11.55 -14.03
N HIS A 19 1.60 10.24 -13.95
CA HIS A 19 0.45 9.40 -13.71
C HIS A 19 -0.19 9.72 -12.35
N TYR A 20 0.59 9.82 -11.30
CA TYR A 20 0.10 10.15 -9.96
C TYR A 20 -0.44 11.59 -9.90
N GLU A 21 0.14 12.50 -10.64
CA GLU A 21 -0.36 13.87 -10.74
C GLU A 21 -1.73 13.91 -11.43
N GLN A 22 -1.92 13.15 -12.51
CA GLN A 22 -3.21 13.01 -13.20
C GLN A 22 -4.29 12.43 -12.29
N LEU A 23 -3.93 11.50 -11.41
CA LEU A 23 -4.84 10.88 -10.45
C LEU A 23 -5.12 11.77 -9.23
N GLY A 24 -4.46 12.92 -9.11
CA GLY A 24 -4.62 13.81 -7.97
C GLY A 24 -3.95 13.35 -6.69
N LEU A 25 -3.02 12.39 -6.77
CA LEU A 25 -2.28 11.89 -5.60
C LEU A 25 -1.16 12.84 -5.21
N ILE A 26 -0.55 13.50 -6.18
CA ILE A 26 0.46 14.53 -6.01
C ILE A 26 0.10 15.73 -6.86
N SER A 27 0.64 16.89 -6.51
CA SER A 27 0.39 18.12 -7.24
C SER A 27 1.67 18.90 -7.43
N SER A 28 1.68 19.72 -8.49
CA SER A 28 2.79 20.62 -8.79
C SER A 28 2.25 22.01 -9.10
N ASN A 29 3.09 22.99 -8.89
CA ASN A 29 2.82 24.38 -9.25
C ASN A 29 3.63 24.75 -10.50
N PRO A 30 3.03 25.50 -11.44
CA PRO A 30 3.79 25.97 -12.60
C PRO A 30 4.84 26.98 -12.16
N LEU A 31 6.06 26.81 -12.67
CA LEU A 31 7.17 27.72 -12.47
C LEU A 31 7.65 28.19 -13.84
N GLN A 32 7.61 29.50 -14.10
CA GLN A 32 8.14 30.07 -15.32
C GLN A 32 9.58 30.55 -15.12
N ALA A 33 10.48 30.08 -15.98
CA ALA A 33 11.85 30.55 -16.06
C ALA A 33 12.12 30.96 -17.50
N GLY A 34 12.00 32.27 -17.78
CA GLY A 34 12.10 32.80 -19.13
C GLY A 34 10.92 32.37 -20.00
N SER A 35 11.19 31.82 -21.19
CA SER A 35 10.18 31.32 -22.13
C SER A 35 9.74 29.89 -21.83
N ARG A 36 10.35 29.19 -20.85
CA ARG A 36 10.05 27.82 -20.51
C ARG A 36 9.21 27.77 -19.26
N SER A 37 8.22 26.86 -19.28
CA SER A 37 7.39 26.54 -18.14
C SER A 37 7.82 25.20 -17.55
N TYR A 38 8.10 25.19 -16.24
CA TYR A 38 8.46 23.99 -15.50
C TYR A 38 7.42 23.73 -14.42
N ARG A 39 7.33 22.50 -13.96
CA ARG A 39 6.50 22.12 -12.80
C ARG A 39 7.39 22.02 -11.58
N HIS A 40 6.97 22.68 -10.52
CA HIS A 40 7.65 22.69 -9.24
C HIS A 40 6.83 21.89 -8.21
N PHE A 41 7.46 20.92 -7.59
CA PHE A 41 6.86 20.08 -6.55
C PHE A 41 7.31 20.55 -5.17
N ASP A 42 6.39 20.58 -4.22
CA ASP A 42 6.70 20.88 -2.82
C ASP A 42 7.43 19.70 -2.18
N GLN A 43 8.07 19.96 -1.03
CA GLN A 43 8.84 18.91 -0.33
C GLN A 43 7.95 17.77 0.19
N ASP A 44 6.67 18.02 0.43
CA ASP A 44 5.72 17.00 0.86
C ASP A 44 5.50 15.90 -0.19
N VAL A 45 5.88 16.16 -1.46
CA VAL A 45 5.77 15.16 -2.53
C VAL A 45 6.55 13.89 -2.21
N LEU A 46 7.70 14.02 -1.56
CA LEU A 46 8.51 12.85 -1.18
C LEU A 46 7.80 11.99 -0.14
N PHE A 47 7.15 12.62 0.83
CA PHE A 47 6.33 11.92 1.81
C PHE A 47 5.14 11.23 1.15
N ARG A 48 4.44 11.92 0.25
CA ARG A 48 3.33 11.36 -0.51
C ARG A 48 3.74 10.13 -1.31
N LEU A 49 4.86 10.22 -2.03
CA LEU A 49 5.40 9.10 -2.81
C LEU A 49 5.78 7.92 -1.93
N SER A 50 6.41 8.18 -0.79
CA SER A 50 6.75 7.15 0.19
C SER A 50 5.51 6.42 0.70
N LEU A 51 4.47 7.16 1.04
CA LEU A 51 3.21 6.58 1.53
C LEU A 51 2.50 5.77 0.44
N ILE A 52 2.51 6.25 -0.80
CA ILE A 52 1.96 5.52 -1.95
C ILE A 52 2.71 4.20 -2.13
N GLN A 53 4.03 4.22 -2.12
CA GLN A 53 4.85 3.02 -2.29
C GLN A 53 4.60 2.00 -1.17
N LYS A 54 4.56 2.46 0.08
CA LYS A 54 4.26 1.58 1.23
C LYS A 54 2.87 0.98 1.14
N GLY A 55 1.88 1.77 0.80
CA GLY A 55 0.51 1.29 0.64
C GLY A 55 0.39 0.26 -0.46
N LYS A 56 1.01 0.49 -1.62
CA LYS A 56 1.02 -0.46 -2.72
C LYS A 56 1.74 -1.76 -2.36
N SER A 57 2.80 -1.69 -1.57
CA SER A 57 3.56 -2.87 -1.15
C SER A 57 2.73 -3.85 -0.32
N ILE A 58 1.73 -3.36 0.39
CA ILE A 58 0.81 -4.20 1.18
C ILE A 58 -0.51 -4.50 0.44
N GLY A 59 -0.59 -4.17 -0.84
CA GLY A 59 -1.73 -4.50 -1.67
C GLY A 59 -2.87 -3.50 -1.67
N LEU A 60 -2.67 -2.29 -1.17
CA LEU A 60 -3.68 -1.24 -1.23
C LEU A 60 -3.80 -0.68 -2.65
N SER A 61 -5.03 -0.39 -3.05
CA SER A 61 -5.29 0.33 -4.29
C SER A 61 -5.03 1.82 -4.13
N LEU A 62 -4.84 2.53 -5.24
CA LEU A 62 -4.68 3.99 -5.21
C LEU A 62 -5.91 4.69 -4.66
N LYS A 63 -7.10 4.13 -4.86
CA LYS A 63 -8.35 4.63 -4.26
C LYS A 63 -8.35 4.57 -2.74
N GLN A 64 -7.72 3.55 -2.17
CA GLN A 64 -7.60 3.39 -0.71
C GLN A 64 -6.51 4.30 -0.15
N ILE A 65 -5.46 4.56 -0.91
CA ILE A 65 -4.33 5.39 -0.50
C ILE A 65 -4.68 6.88 -0.53
N LYS A 66 -5.48 7.33 -1.49
CA LYS A 66 -5.79 8.75 -1.69
C LYS A 66 -6.41 9.43 -0.46
N PRO A 67 -7.44 8.87 0.20
CA PRO A 67 -8.00 9.50 1.41
C PRO A 67 -6.96 9.64 2.52
N LEU A 68 -6.04 8.69 2.63
CA LEU A 68 -4.96 8.73 3.61
C LEU A 68 -4.00 9.88 3.33
N LEU A 69 -3.61 10.08 2.07
CA LEU A 69 -2.78 11.23 1.68
C LEU A 69 -3.47 12.55 1.98
N ASP A 70 -4.74 12.66 1.65
CA ASP A 70 -5.51 13.87 1.86
C ASP A 70 -5.65 14.19 3.35
N ALA A 71 -5.84 13.17 4.20
CA ALA A 71 -5.94 13.35 5.64
C ALA A 71 -4.61 13.81 6.25
N PHE A 72 -3.48 13.32 5.75
CA PHE A 72 -2.17 13.71 6.26
C PHE A 72 -1.74 15.11 5.82
N LEU A 73 -2.04 15.49 4.59
CA LEU A 73 -1.39 16.63 3.94
C LEU A 73 -2.34 17.68 3.38
N ASN A 74 -3.64 17.48 3.50
CA ASN A 74 -4.61 18.42 2.98
C ASN A 74 -5.02 19.42 4.05
N HIS A 75 -4.48 20.62 3.96
CA HIS A 75 -4.80 21.71 4.88
C HIS A 75 -6.23 22.24 4.76
N GLN A 76 -6.99 21.81 3.76
CA GLN A 76 -8.39 22.19 3.58
C GLN A 76 -9.36 21.28 4.34
N MET A 77 -8.88 20.14 4.82
CA MET A 77 -9.68 19.20 5.60
C MET A 77 -9.68 19.61 7.07
N SER A 78 -10.85 19.60 7.73
CA SER A 78 -10.93 19.88 9.17
C SER A 78 -10.21 18.79 9.97
N GLU A 79 -9.78 19.13 11.20
CA GLU A 79 -9.16 18.15 12.09
C GLU A 79 -10.07 16.97 12.39
N ASP A 80 -11.38 17.24 12.61
CA ASP A 80 -12.35 16.18 12.89
C ASP A 80 -12.52 15.24 11.71
N ASP A 81 -12.62 15.78 10.49
CA ASP A 81 -12.73 14.97 9.27
C ASP A 81 -11.45 14.16 9.05
N ALA A 82 -10.29 14.76 9.25
CA ALA A 82 -9.01 14.08 9.15
C ALA A 82 -8.90 12.93 10.14
N GLN A 83 -9.31 13.14 11.39
CA GLN A 83 -9.33 12.10 12.42
C GLN A 83 -10.24 10.94 12.03
N GLN A 84 -11.44 11.22 11.52
CA GLN A 84 -12.37 10.18 11.07
C GLN A 84 -11.76 9.33 9.96
N VAL A 85 -11.16 9.97 8.95
CA VAL A 85 -10.50 9.27 7.85
C VAL A 85 -9.35 8.42 8.36
N LEU A 86 -8.51 8.96 9.24
CA LEU A 86 -7.36 8.24 9.79
C LEU A 86 -7.80 7.06 10.67
N HIS A 87 -8.82 7.21 11.50
CA HIS A 87 -9.37 6.10 12.28
C HIS A 87 -9.94 5.00 11.39
N GLN A 88 -10.67 5.37 10.34
CA GLN A 88 -11.21 4.41 9.38
C GLN A 88 -10.09 3.61 8.72
N GLN A 89 -9.01 4.29 8.32
CA GLN A 89 -7.85 3.64 7.71
C GLN A 89 -7.09 2.77 8.71
N LEU A 90 -7.02 3.19 9.97
CA LEU A 90 -6.41 2.38 11.03
C LEU A 90 -7.14 1.05 11.21
N ILE A 91 -8.47 1.08 11.25
CA ILE A 91 -9.31 -0.12 11.34
C ILE A 91 -9.06 -1.04 10.14
N GLU A 92 -8.98 -0.45 8.94
CA GLU A 92 -8.71 -1.21 7.71
C GLU A 92 -7.32 -1.86 7.75
N MET A 93 -6.31 -1.16 8.25
CA MET A 93 -4.96 -1.72 8.39
C MET A 93 -4.92 -2.85 9.42
N GLU A 94 -5.62 -2.71 10.53
CA GLU A 94 -5.73 -3.78 11.52
C GLU A 94 -6.37 -5.03 10.94
N ARG A 95 -7.37 -4.85 10.07
CA ARG A 95 -7.99 -5.96 9.34
C ARG A 95 -6.98 -6.66 8.41
N VAL A 96 -6.19 -5.90 7.67
CA VAL A 96 -5.15 -6.44 6.79
C VAL A 96 -4.09 -7.21 7.59
N ILE A 97 -3.68 -6.67 8.74
CA ILE A 97 -2.72 -7.33 9.65
C ILE A 97 -3.27 -8.68 10.13
N ARG A 98 -4.53 -8.73 10.56
CA ARG A 98 -5.15 -9.99 11.00
C ARG A 98 -5.22 -11.02 9.88
N GLN A 99 -5.58 -10.61 8.67
CA GLN A 99 -5.60 -11.50 7.52
C GLN A 99 -4.20 -12.03 7.19
N ALA A 100 -3.19 -11.17 7.26
CA ALA A 100 -1.81 -11.59 7.04
C ALA A 100 -1.34 -12.58 8.12
N GLU A 101 -1.70 -12.36 9.37
CA GLU A 101 -1.41 -13.30 10.48
C GLU A 101 -2.08 -14.66 10.26
N GLU A 102 -3.32 -14.68 9.81
CA GLU A 102 -4.04 -15.93 9.50
C GLU A 102 -3.33 -16.72 8.40
N VAL A 103 -2.92 -16.05 7.32
CA VAL A 103 -2.16 -16.68 6.23
C VAL A 103 -0.81 -17.18 6.74
N LYS A 104 -0.13 -16.39 7.56
CA LYS A 104 1.15 -16.78 8.18
C LYS A 104 1.01 -18.06 8.98
N GLN A 105 -0.04 -18.17 9.79
CA GLN A 105 -0.31 -19.38 10.58
C GLN A 105 -0.57 -20.60 9.69
N LEU A 106 -1.31 -20.42 8.60
CA LEU A 106 -1.56 -21.51 7.65
C LEU A 106 -0.26 -21.99 7.00
N ILE A 107 0.60 -21.06 6.63
CA ILE A 107 1.93 -21.37 6.05
C ILE A 107 2.77 -22.14 7.08
N GLN A 108 2.83 -21.65 8.32
CA GLN A 108 3.61 -22.27 9.37
C GLN A 108 3.13 -23.69 9.68
N GLN A 109 1.81 -23.89 9.77
CA GLN A 109 1.21 -25.21 9.96
C GLN A 109 1.59 -26.17 8.82
N HIS A 110 1.63 -25.67 7.60
CA HIS A 110 2.01 -26.49 6.44
C HIS A 110 3.49 -26.87 6.48
N ILE A 111 4.37 -25.93 6.84
CA ILE A 111 5.80 -26.17 7.05
C ILE A 111 5.99 -27.26 8.11
N ASP A 112 5.30 -27.14 9.23
CA ASP A 112 5.39 -28.10 10.34
C ASP A 112 4.96 -29.50 9.91
N LYS A 113 3.93 -29.62 9.08
CA LYS A 113 3.47 -30.90 8.53
C LYS A 113 4.47 -31.52 7.56
N ILE A 114 5.10 -30.72 6.72
CA ILE A 114 6.15 -31.18 5.81
C ILE A 114 7.37 -31.66 6.58
N SER A 115 7.71 -31.00 7.69
CA SER A 115 8.82 -31.35 8.55
C SER A 115 8.54 -32.52 9.48
N ALA A 116 7.28 -32.95 9.62
CA ALA A 116 6.88 -34.08 10.45
C ALA A 116 7.35 -35.41 9.85
N PRO A 117 7.46 -36.50 10.67
CA PRO A 117 7.73 -37.84 10.17
C PRO A 117 6.74 -38.23 9.07
N SER A 118 7.22 -39.05 8.09
CA SER A 118 6.45 -39.40 6.90
C SER A 118 5.08 -40.00 7.19
N GLU A 119 4.96 -40.77 8.25
CA GLU A 119 3.68 -41.39 8.70
C GLU A 119 2.67 -40.32 9.09
N LEU A 120 3.08 -39.34 9.87
CA LEU A 120 2.22 -38.22 10.29
C LEU A 120 1.85 -37.31 9.13
N ARG A 121 2.76 -37.14 8.16
CA ARG A 121 2.49 -36.34 6.94
C ARG A 121 1.38 -36.97 6.10
N CYS A 122 1.41 -38.31 5.95
CA CYS A 122 0.37 -39.05 5.21
C CYS A 122 -1.01 -38.87 5.86
N ASP A 123 -1.10 -39.03 7.17
CA ASP A 123 -2.34 -38.82 7.90
C ASP A 123 -2.87 -37.41 7.77
N SER A 124 -1.98 -36.43 7.85
CA SER A 124 -2.34 -35.02 7.68
C SER A 124 -2.88 -34.71 6.28
N LEU A 125 -2.29 -35.30 5.25
CA LEU A 125 -2.76 -35.14 3.86
C LEU A 125 -4.13 -35.79 3.68
N ASN A 126 -4.35 -36.97 4.23
CA ASN A 126 -5.63 -37.65 4.17
C ASN A 126 -6.73 -36.82 4.86
N GLN A 127 -6.45 -36.23 6.00
CA GLN A 127 -7.38 -35.34 6.67
C GLN A 127 -7.74 -34.12 5.83
N ARG A 128 -6.76 -33.54 5.13
CA ARG A 128 -6.99 -32.40 4.21
C ARG A 128 -7.87 -32.78 3.04
N LEU A 129 -7.65 -33.93 2.45
CA LEU A 129 -8.46 -34.43 1.33
C LEU A 129 -9.90 -34.70 1.71
N ARG A 130 -10.18 -34.93 2.98
CA ARG A 130 -11.54 -35.12 3.51
C ARG A 130 -12.26 -33.81 3.82
N LYS A 131 -11.56 -32.67 3.88
CA LYS A 131 -12.17 -31.37 4.12
C LYS A 131 -12.88 -30.87 2.87
N THR A 132 -13.83 -29.94 3.05
CA THR A 132 -14.55 -29.33 1.95
C THR A 132 -13.61 -28.45 1.11
N PRO A 133 -13.91 -28.22 -0.18
CA PRO A 133 -13.07 -27.35 -1.02
C PRO A 133 -12.87 -25.95 -0.47
N SER A 134 -13.82 -25.44 0.30
CA SER A 134 -13.70 -24.11 0.92
C SER A 134 -12.59 -24.03 1.97
N ASP A 135 -12.22 -25.16 2.57
CA ASP A 135 -11.11 -25.22 3.53
C ASP A 135 -9.75 -25.23 2.85
N ILE A 136 -9.70 -25.51 1.55
CA ILE A 136 -8.48 -25.63 0.74
C ILE A 136 -8.27 -24.39 -0.11
N ALA A 137 -9.34 -23.76 -0.58
CA ALA A 137 -9.28 -22.54 -1.40
C ALA A 137 -8.92 -21.34 -0.53
N ILE A 138 -7.84 -20.70 -0.88
CA ILE A 138 -7.33 -19.50 -0.17
C ILE A 138 -7.22 -18.35 -1.13
#